data_9f14f2420a9184b78f5648a03b1c483d
#
_entry.id   9f14f2420a9184b78f5648a03b1c483d
#
_cell.length_a   1.000
_cell.length_b   1.000
_cell.length_c   1.000
_cell.angle_alpha   90.00
_cell.angle_beta   90.00
_cell.angle_gamma   90.00
#
_symmetry.space_group_name_H-M   'P 1'
#
loop_
_entity.id
_entity.type
_entity.pdbx_description
1 polymer ?
#
loop_
_entity_poly.entity_id
_entity_poly.type
_entity_poly.pdbx_seq_one_letter_code
_entity_poly.pdbx_strand_id
1 'polypeptide(L)'
;MNKKLFTQIRNEWRSNLWLALELLVVSVVMWYIIDLLYCRLATYMEPRGFDTEHCYLITMGVLTDKSPDYTPYSDTHKQTDEVRELVERLRRRPEVEAVSLSQNSYPYNGSNATEVVRCDTMTSPYWTIRRIATPDFVRVFRYQGARGETPEQLAEILERGDFLASDNLLSKYGISMTSLVGKNEFHLFGDTTQTYRLGAALQNVRYDDYSQASFSYSMVYNMNMFGEVWWSADRELCVRVRADRDRNFMENLKADSEKQFRIGNLYISDIKSFRNIRHSYQKYYASEMRNFFVGMGFLLLNIFLGLLGTFWFRTQQRRGEIALHKAMGATDGAVFGRLMSEGLFLLLIVTVPAIIIDIVLAHFELNSWRNGTTLEWPRLAFCVVTTFVLIAAMIGVGIGLPARRAMKVQPAEALHDE
;
A
#
# COMPACT_ATOMS: atom_id res chain seq x y z
N MET A 1 16.38 -43.73 -14.50
CA MET A 1 15.53 -43.47 -13.30
C MET A 1 14.07 -43.13 -13.64
N ASN A 2 13.84 -42.27 -14.63
CA ASN A 2 12.49 -41.74 -14.93
C ASN A 2 11.44 -42.70 -15.46
N LYS A 3 11.80 -43.71 -16.30
CA LYS A 3 10.86 -44.69 -16.86
C LYS A 3 10.22 -45.62 -15.80
N LYS A 4 11.02 -46.07 -14.84
CA LYS A 4 10.54 -46.95 -13.75
C LYS A 4 9.57 -46.20 -12.79
N LEU A 5 9.89 -44.95 -12.43
CA LEU A 5 9.00 -44.09 -11.63
C LEU A 5 7.66 -43.83 -12.33
N PHE A 6 7.69 -43.48 -13.61
CA PHE A 6 6.47 -43.25 -14.40
C PHE A 6 5.59 -44.54 -14.50
N THR A 7 6.22 -45.73 -14.70
CA THR A 7 5.49 -47.01 -14.74
C THR A 7 4.87 -47.33 -13.40
N GLN A 8 5.56 -47.07 -12.28
CA GLN A 8 5.03 -47.29 -10.94
C GLN A 8 3.85 -46.36 -10.63
N ILE A 9 3.97 -45.05 -10.91
CA ILE A 9 2.88 -44.07 -10.76
C ILE A 9 1.65 -44.48 -11.58
N ARG A 10 1.88 -44.96 -12.80
CA ARG A 10 0.78 -45.47 -13.65
C ARG A 10 0.11 -46.70 -13.08
N ASN A 11 0.84 -47.62 -12.50
CA ASN A 11 0.27 -48.84 -11.93
C ASN A 11 -0.52 -48.56 -10.65
N GLU A 12 -0.13 -47.55 -9.85
CA GLU A 12 -0.82 -47.09 -8.64
C GLU A 12 -1.72 -45.88 -8.91
N TRP A 13 -2.26 -45.75 -10.15
CA TRP A 13 -2.93 -44.53 -10.60
C TRP A 13 -4.11 -44.10 -9.71
N ARG A 14 -4.86 -45.04 -9.13
CA ARG A 14 -6.03 -44.75 -8.27
C ARG A 14 -5.61 -44.03 -6.98
N SER A 15 -4.60 -44.54 -6.30
CA SER A 15 -4.05 -43.91 -5.08
C SER A 15 -3.36 -42.61 -5.37
N ASN A 16 -2.62 -42.52 -6.50
CA ASN A 16 -1.92 -41.31 -6.93
C ASN A 16 -2.88 -40.24 -7.47
N LEU A 17 -4.03 -40.64 -8.06
CA LEU A 17 -5.04 -39.70 -8.56
C LEU A 17 -5.62 -38.83 -7.44
N TRP A 18 -5.94 -39.45 -6.29
CA TRP A 18 -6.48 -38.72 -5.15
C TRP A 18 -5.47 -37.68 -4.62
N LEU A 19 -4.23 -38.11 -4.44
CA LEU A 19 -3.16 -37.21 -4.01
C LEU A 19 -2.86 -36.10 -5.05
N ALA A 20 -2.89 -36.45 -6.36
CA ALA A 20 -2.72 -35.48 -7.43
C ALA A 20 -3.85 -34.43 -7.43
N LEU A 21 -5.09 -34.85 -7.20
CA LEU A 21 -6.22 -33.94 -7.09
C LEU A 21 -6.13 -33.04 -5.86
N GLU A 22 -5.71 -33.58 -4.71
CA GLU A 22 -5.44 -32.81 -3.49
C GLU A 22 -4.35 -31.77 -3.74
N LEU A 23 -3.22 -32.17 -4.34
CA LEU A 23 -2.12 -31.26 -4.69
C LEU A 23 -2.55 -30.20 -5.69
N LEU A 24 -3.43 -30.53 -6.65
CA LEU A 24 -3.97 -29.58 -7.62
C LEU A 24 -4.78 -28.48 -6.90
N VAL A 25 -5.75 -28.87 -6.08
CA VAL A 25 -6.57 -27.91 -5.33
C VAL A 25 -5.70 -27.07 -4.42
N VAL A 26 -4.76 -27.69 -3.69
CA VAL A 26 -3.83 -27.00 -2.82
C VAL A 26 -2.95 -26.01 -3.61
N SER A 27 -2.44 -26.41 -4.78
CA SER A 27 -1.61 -25.52 -5.62
C SER A 27 -2.37 -24.30 -6.06
N VAL A 28 -3.60 -24.43 -6.54
CA VAL A 28 -4.43 -23.31 -6.98
C VAL A 28 -4.79 -22.38 -5.81
N VAL A 29 -5.23 -22.95 -4.68
CA VAL A 29 -5.56 -22.14 -3.48
C VAL A 29 -4.32 -21.43 -2.94
N MET A 30 -3.17 -22.11 -2.90
CA MET A 30 -1.91 -21.53 -2.45
C MET A 30 -1.46 -20.38 -3.36
N TRP A 31 -1.54 -20.57 -4.68
CA TRP A 31 -1.26 -19.54 -5.66
C TRP A 31 -2.14 -18.31 -5.41
N TYR A 32 -3.45 -18.50 -5.27
CA TYR A 32 -4.38 -17.39 -4.99
C TYR A 32 -4.02 -16.62 -3.73
N ILE A 33 -3.67 -17.33 -2.64
CA ILE A 33 -3.23 -16.70 -1.39
C ILE A 33 -1.94 -15.90 -1.59
N ILE A 34 -0.94 -16.48 -2.27
CA ILE A 34 0.35 -15.84 -2.51
C ILE A 34 0.19 -14.62 -3.41
N ASP A 35 -0.62 -14.72 -4.48
CA ASP A 35 -0.90 -13.61 -5.38
C ASP A 35 -1.56 -12.45 -4.65
N LEU A 36 -2.53 -12.73 -3.79
CA LEU A 36 -3.20 -11.73 -2.98
C LEU A 36 -2.25 -11.07 -1.97
N LEU A 37 -1.39 -11.84 -1.30
CA LEU A 37 -0.38 -11.31 -0.40
C LEU A 37 0.66 -10.45 -1.14
N TYR A 38 1.09 -10.90 -2.32
CA TYR A 38 2.00 -10.15 -3.18
C TYR A 38 1.41 -8.79 -3.53
N CYS A 39 0.18 -8.73 -4.00
CA CYS A 39 -0.47 -7.47 -4.38
C CYS A 39 -0.60 -6.50 -3.22
N ARG A 40 -1.03 -7.01 -2.07
CA ARG A 40 -1.19 -6.18 -0.87
C ARG A 40 0.14 -5.59 -0.42
N LEU A 41 1.19 -6.41 -0.42
CA LEU A 41 2.52 -5.97 -0.03
C LEU A 41 3.13 -5.01 -1.07
N ALA A 42 3.02 -5.33 -2.35
CA ALA A 42 3.51 -4.48 -3.44
C ALA A 42 2.84 -3.09 -3.38
N THR A 43 1.51 -3.05 -3.27
CA THR A 43 0.77 -1.79 -3.12
C THR A 43 1.21 -1.00 -1.88
N TYR A 44 1.40 -1.66 -0.75
CA TYR A 44 1.85 -0.97 0.47
C TYR A 44 3.24 -0.33 0.29
N MET A 45 4.12 -0.96 -0.49
CA MET A 45 5.49 -0.49 -0.74
C MET A 45 5.60 0.57 -1.86
N GLU A 46 4.53 0.82 -2.64
CA GLU A 46 4.55 1.83 -3.69
C GLU A 46 4.75 3.25 -3.13
N PRO A 47 5.43 4.14 -3.89
CA PRO A 47 5.56 5.55 -3.51
C PRO A 47 4.19 6.22 -3.32
N ARG A 48 4.08 7.08 -2.32
CA ARG A 48 2.84 7.81 -2.01
C ARG A 48 2.62 9.06 -2.85
N GLY A 49 3.69 9.59 -3.46
CA GLY A 49 3.70 10.87 -4.16
C GLY A 49 3.85 12.08 -3.24
N PHE A 50 3.94 11.87 -1.93
CA PHE A 50 4.18 12.90 -0.91
C PHE A 50 4.85 12.30 0.33
N ASP A 51 5.37 13.15 1.21
CA ASP A 51 6.00 12.78 2.47
C ASP A 51 5.40 13.58 3.64
N THR A 52 5.06 12.87 4.72
CA THR A 52 4.50 13.45 5.96
C THR A 52 5.42 13.29 7.16
N GLU A 53 6.66 12.84 6.98
CA GLU A 53 7.63 12.77 8.07
C GLU A 53 8.01 14.18 8.52
N HIS A 54 8.17 14.35 9.82
CA HIS A 54 8.48 15.65 10.43
C HIS A 54 7.45 16.77 10.15
N CYS A 55 6.20 16.38 9.84
CA CYS A 55 5.11 17.32 9.60
C CYS A 55 4.14 17.37 10.77
N TYR A 56 3.59 18.56 11.02
CA TYR A 56 2.62 18.84 12.09
C TYR A 56 1.46 19.64 11.55
N LEU A 57 0.26 19.32 12.02
CA LEU A 57 -0.95 20.10 11.86
C LEU A 57 -1.13 20.94 13.13
N ILE A 58 -1.21 22.25 12.97
CA ILE A 58 -1.47 23.19 14.03
C ILE A 58 -2.90 23.68 13.88
N THR A 59 -3.73 23.44 14.88
CA THR A 59 -5.10 23.92 14.90
C THR A 59 -5.13 25.29 15.60
N MET A 60 -5.65 26.26 14.90
CA MET A 60 -5.86 27.61 15.40
C MET A 60 -7.21 27.69 16.13
N GLY A 61 -7.29 28.46 17.18
CA GLY A 61 -8.50 28.81 17.89
C GLY A 61 -8.64 30.32 17.98
N VAL A 62 -9.88 30.80 18.11
CA VAL A 62 -10.19 32.23 18.31
C VAL A 62 -10.97 32.37 19.59
N LEU A 63 -10.59 33.31 20.44
CA LEU A 63 -11.32 33.64 21.66
C LEU A 63 -12.72 34.13 21.30
N THR A 64 -13.69 33.79 22.10
CA THR A 64 -15.08 34.23 21.95
C THR A 64 -15.38 35.37 22.93
N ASP A 65 -16.47 36.09 22.71
CA ASP A 65 -16.99 37.16 23.56
C ASP A 65 -17.18 36.77 25.03
N LYS A 66 -17.22 35.48 25.32
CA LYS A 66 -17.32 34.92 26.70
C LYS A 66 -15.96 34.76 27.37
N SER A 67 -14.88 34.94 26.64
CA SER A 67 -13.54 34.84 27.21
C SER A 67 -13.13 36.18 27.89
N PRO A 68 -12.54 36.15 29.09
CA PRO A 68 -12.15 37.35 29.78
C PRO A 68 -11.11 38.19 29.04
N ASP A 69 -10.31 37.55 28.20
CA ASP A 69 -9.26 38.21 27.44
C ASP A 69 -9.68 38.56 25.99
N TYR A 70 -10.96 38.42 25.67
CA TYR A 70 -11.46 38.74 24.34
C TYR A 70 -11.44 40.25 24.09
N THR A 71 -10.91 40.62 22.93
CA THR A 71 -10.95 42.01 22.45
C THR A 71 -11.78 42.08 21.20
N PRO A 72 -12.91 42.83 21.17
CA PRO A 72 -13.73 42.96 19.97
C PRO A 72 -12.90 43.44 18.78
N TYR A 73 -13.10 42.81 17.63
CA TYR A 73 -12.45 43.24 16.40
C TYR A 73 -13.00 44.61 15.96
N SER A 74 -12.10 45.53 15.76
CA SER A 74 -12.42 46.88 15.27
C SER A 74 -12.59 46.91 13.73
N ASP A 75 -12.08 45.89 13.05
CA ASP A 75 -12.05 45.73 11.61
C ASP A 75 -12.13 44.28 11.21
N THR A 76 -12.75 43.96 10.07
CA THR A 76 -12.84 42.62 9.47
C THR A 76 -11.49 42.05 9.07
N HIS A 77 -10.49 42.89 8.82
CA HIS A 77 -9.13 42.49 8.43
C HIS A 77 -8.26 42.02 9.62
N LYS A 78 -8.64 42.36 10.84
CA LYS A 78 -7.79 42.09 12.02
C LYS A 78 -7.49 40.61 12.25
N GLN A 79 -8.48 39.75 12.03
CA GLN A 79 -8.27 38.29 12.12
C GLN A 79 -7.31 37.78 11.04
N THR A 80 -7.39 38.31 9.84
CA THR A 80 -6.46 38.03 8.73
C THR A 80 -5.02 38.36 9.10
N ASP A 81 -4.82 39.52 9.72
CA ASP A 81 -3.51 39.98 10.14
C ASP A 81 -2.95 39.12 11.28
N GLU A 82 -3.80 38.70 12.24
CA GLU A 82 -3.43 37.79 13.31
C GLU A 82 -2.94 36.44 12.76
N VAL A 83 -3.62 35.88 11.75
CA VAL A 83 -3.21 34.62 11.10
C VAL A 83 -1.92 34.79 10.32
N ARG A 84 -1.76 35.91 9.58
CA ARG A 84 -0.51 36.20 8.87
C ARG A 84 0.67 36.29 9.84
N GLU A 85 0.49 37.02 10.93
CA GLU A 85 1.53 37.15 11.95
C GLU A 85 1.89 35.82 12.59
N LEU A 86 0.90 34.96 12.87
CA LEU A 86 1.13 33.62 13.39
C LEU A 86 1.98 32.78 12.44
N VAL A 87 1.64 32.78 11.15
CA VAL A 87 2.40 32.08 10.10
C VAL A 87 3.83 32.60 10.02
N GLU A 88 4.02 33.93 10.05
CA GLU A 88 5.34 34.54 10.00
C GLU A 88 6.18 34.22 11.24
N ARG A 89 5.60 34.20 12.43
CA ARG A 89 6.31 33.78 13.65
C ARG A 89 6.75 32.33 13.57
N LEU A 90 5.92 31.43 13.02
CA LEU A 90 6.29 30.03 12.80
C LEU A 90 7.43 29.90 11.78
N ARG A 91 7.39 30.67 10.67
CA ARG A 91 8.46 30.66 9.65
C ARG A 91 9.82 31.12 10.19
N ARG A 92 9.82 32.04 11.17
CA ARG A 92 11.06 32.53 11.79
C ARG A 92 11.70 31.55 12.77
N ARG A 93 11.03 30.48 13.14
CA ARG A 93 11.60 29.48 14.04
C ARG A 93 12.70 28.68 13.33
N PRO A 94 13.87 28.53 13.94
CA PRO A 94 15.04 27.89 13.30
C PRO A 94 14.84 26.38 13.02
N GLU A 95 13.91 25.75 13.73
CA GLU A 95 13.53 24.35 13.51
C GLU A 95 12.54 24.16 12.36
N VAL A 96 11.85 25.21 11.93
CA VAL A 96 10.82 25.14 10.88
C VAL A 96 11.47 25.25 9.50
N GLU A 97 11.10 24.33 8.62
CA GLU A 97 11.56 24.28 7.23
C GLU A 97 10.56 24.95 6.28
N ALA A 98 9.26 24.68 6.45
CA ALA A 98 8.19 25.25 5.64
C ALA A 98 6.88 25.34 6.43
N VAL A 99 6.04 26.33 6.09
CA VAL A 99 4.72 26.55 6.68
C VAL A 99 3.72 26.79 5.58
N SER A 100 2.61 26.07 5.60
CA SER A 100 1.53 26.21 4.62
C SER A 100 0.16 26.37 5.27
N LEU A 101 -0.70 27.11 4.59
CA LEU A 101 -2.15 27.13 4.85
C LEU A 101 -2.86 26.38 3.72
N SER A 102 -3.90 25.64 4.07
CA SER A 102 -4.70 24.92 3.10
C SER A 102 -6.17 24.81 3.52
N GLN A 103 -7.01 24.37 2.58
CA GLN A 103 -8.41 24.11 2.83
C GLN A 103 -8.77 22.73 2.32
N ASN A 104 -9.20 21.85 3.20
CA ASN A 104 -9.58 20.47 2.89
C ASN A 104 -8.49 19.72 2.08
N SER A 105 -7.21 19.97 2.40
CA SER A 105 -6.12 19.61 1.50
C SER A 105 -5.03 18.75 2.13
N TYR A 106 -4.83 18.78 3.46
CA TYR A 106 -3.74 17.99 4.04
C TYR A 106 -3.95 16.47 3.86
N PRO A 107 -2.88 15.70 3.69
CA PRO A 107 -2.96 14.25 3.56
C PRO A 107 -3.64 13.59 4.76
N TYR A 108 -4.44 12.54 4.51
CA TYR A 108 -5.14 11.78 5.56
C TYR A 108 -6.21 12.55 6.35
N ASN A 109 -6.77 13.63 5.81
CA ASN A 109 -7.79 14.41 6.50
C ASN A 109 -9.17 13.73 6.55
N GLY A 110 -9.40 12.71 5.71
CA GLY A 110 -10.69 12.03 5.61
C GLY A 110 -11.82 12.83 4.97
N SER A 111 -11.56 14.10 4.67
CA SER A 111 -12.49 15.00 4.00
C SER A 111 -11.85 15.57 2.75
N ASN A 112 -12.50 15.42 1.60
CA ASN A 112 -11.96 15.91 0.34
C ASN A 112 -13.01 16.74 -0.39
N ALA A 113 -12.57 17.88 -0.89
CA ALA A 113 -13.30 18.56 -1.94
C ALA A 113 -12.93 17.91 -3.29
N THR A 114 -13.90 17.70 -4.14
CA THR A 114 -13.72 17.18 -5.49
C THR A 114 -14.12 18.22 -6.52
N GLU A 115 -13.53 18.11 -7.71
CA GLU A 115 -13.90 18.94 -8.85
C GLU A 115 -13.77 18.17 -10.16
N VAL A 116 -14.35 18.73 -11.21
CA VAL A 116 -14.15 18.27 -12.58
C VAL A 116 -13.29 19.28 -13.30
N VAL A 117 -12.08 18.89 -13.64
CA VAL A 117 -11.18 19.67 -14.49
C VAL A 117 -11.58 19.42 -15.95
N ARG A 118 -11.73 20.48 -16.73
CA ARG A 118 -12.06 20.41 -18.15
C ARG A 118 -10.92 20.94 -19.00
N CYS A 119 -10.67 20.28 -20.10
CA CYS A 119 -9.73 20.73 -21.12
C CYS A 119 -10.29 20.37 -22.49
N ASP A 120 -10.72 21.34 -23.26
CA ASP A 120 -11.46 21.15 -24.50
C ASP A 120 -12.69 20.23 -24.30
N THR A 121 -12.79 19.15 -25.04
CA THR A 121 -13.88 18.14 -24.90
C THR A 121 -13.62 17.12 -23.79
N MET A 122 -12.45 17.13 -23.19
CA MET A 122 -12.04 16.17 -22.16
C MET A 122 -12.39 16.66 -20.76
N THR A 123 -12.80 15.73 -19.91
CA THR A 123 -13.10 16.00 -18.51
C THR A 123 -12.39 15.00 -17.60
N SER A 124 -11.88 15.46 -16.49
CA SER A 124 -11.36 14.56 -15.44
C SER A 124 -12.47 13.69 -14.83
N PRO A 125 -12.14 12.62 -14.09
CA PRO A 125 -13.12 11.91 -13.28
C PRO A 125 -13.81 12.84 -12.28
N TYR A 126 -15.09 12.56 -11.99
CA TYR A 126 -15.87 13.33 -10.99
C TYR A 126 -15.19 13.37 -9.61
N TRP A 127 -14.48 12.31 -9.26
CA TRP A 127 -13.75 12.16 -7.99
C TRP A 127 -12.32 12.71 -8.03
N THR A 128 -12.02 13.65 -8.93
CA THR A 128 -10.73 14.36 -8.89
C THR A 128 -10.64 15.17 -7.60
N ILE A 129 -9.65 14.88 -6.78
CA ILE A 129 -9.47 15.54 -5.50
C ILE A 129 -8.83 16.90 -5.72
N ARG A 130 -9.56 17.94 -5.28
CA ARG A 130 -9.10 19.31 -5.34
C ARG A 130 -8.27 19.66 -4.11
N ARG A 131 -7.10 20.23 -4.31
CA ARG A 131 -6.26 20.81 -3.27
C ARG A 131 -6.16 22.31 -3.47
N ILE A 132 -6.51 23.09 -2.46
CA ILE A 132 -6.35 24.54 -2.44
C ILE A 132 -5.41 24.87 -1.27
N ALA A 133 -4.24 25.41 -1.59
CA ALA A 133 -3.19 25.60 -0.61
C ALA A 133 -2.24 26.72 -1.01
N THR A 134 -1.54 27.28 -0.03
CA THR A 134 -0.41 28.17 -0.30
C THR A 134 0.73 27.40 -0.98
N PRO A 135 1.58 28.06 -1.76
CA PRO A 135 2.68 27.43 -2.49
C PRO A 135 3.59 26.53 -1.65
N ASP A 136 3.84 26.92 -0.41
CA ASP A 136 4.65 26.13 0.52
C ASP A 136 4.05 24.73 0.85
N PHE A 137 2.80 24.47 0.51
CA PHE A 137 2.16 23.17 0.71
C PHE A 137 2.94 22.02 0.04
N VAL A 138 3.44 22.25 -1.18
CA VAL A 138 4.25 21.26 -1.87
C VAL A 138 5.63 21.07 -1.22
N ARG A 139 6.18 22.10 -0.54
CA ARG A 139 7.40 22.01 0.28
C ARG A 139 7.14 21.24 1.58
N VAL A 140 6.05 21.57 2.28
CA VAL A 140 5.66 20.89 3.54
C VAL A 140 5.50 19.39 3.32
N PHE A 141 4.84 18.97 2.26
CA PHE A 141 4.57 17.57 1.98
C PHE A 141 5.50 16.95 0.92
N ARG A 142 6.54 17.67 0.49
CA ARG A 142 7.56 17.20 -0.45
C ARG A 142 6.97 16.52 -1.69
N TYR A 143 5.97 17.14 -2.30
CA TYR A 143 5.45 16.67 -3.58
C TYR A 143 6.54 16.71 -4.65
N GLN A 144 6.46 15.78 -5.60
CA GLN A 144 7.42 15.69 -6.70
C GLN A 144 6.69 15.75 -8.04
N GLY A 145 7.26 16.46 -8.99
CA GLY A 145 6.76 16.50 -10.36
C GLY A 145 7.05 15.20 -11.12
N ALA A 146 6.23 14.92 -12.10
CA ALA A 146 6.37 13.73 -12.95
C ALA A 146 7.62 13.75 -13.82
N ARG A 147 8.16 14.94 -14.13
CA ARG A 147 9.42 15.12 -14.84
C ARG A 147 10.63 15.30 -13.91
N GLY A 148 10.42 15.15 -12.60
CA GLY A 148 11.45 15.34 -11.57
C GLY A 148 11.54 16.75 -11.02
N GLU A 149 10.51 17.60 -11.23
CA GLU A 149 10.44 18.91 -10.61
C GLU A 149 10.47 18.78 -9.08
N THR A 150 11.30 19.60 -8.44
CA THR A 150 11.45 19.62 -6.99
C THR A 150 10.29 20.34 -6.32
N PRO A 151 10.07 20.17 -5.00
CA PRO A 151 9.05 20.91 -4.26
C PRO A 151 9.20 22.44 -4.39
N GLU A 152 10.43 22.94 -4.47
CA GLU A 152 10.74 24.38 -4.65
C GLU A 152 10.23 24.87 -6.01
N GLN A 153 10.52 24.13 -7.07
CA GLN A 153 10.06 24.46 -8.43
C GLN A 153 8.54 24.40 -8.54
N LEU A 154 7.91 23.39 -7.92
CA LEU A 154 6.45 23.27 -7.88
C LEU A 154 5.80 24.43 -7.10
N ALA A 155 6.42 24.90 -6.02
CA ALA A 155 5.94 26.05 -5.28
C ALA A 155 6.01 27.34 -6.12
N GLU A 156 7.11 27.59 -6.84
CA GLU A 156 7.24 28.72 -7.75
C GLU A 156 6.19 28.71 -8.88
N ILE A 157 5.82 27.53 -9.35
CA ILE A 157 4.75 27.35 -10.34
C ILE A 157 3.41 27.80 -9.76
N LEU A 158 3.08 27.36 -8.54
CA LEU A 158 1.86 27.79 -7.84
C LEU A 158 1.85 29.30 -7.54
N GLU A 159 2.99 29.88 -7.16
CA GLU A 159 3.14 31.31 -6.91
C GLU A 159 2.84 32.17 -8.13
N ARG A 160 3.13 31.67 -9.34
CA ARG A 160 2.80 32.34 -10.61
C ARG A 160 1.31 32.23 -10.98
N GLY A 161 0.52 31.47 -10.22
CA GLY A 161 -0.90 31.24 -10.49
C GLY A 161 -1.20 30.09 -11.44
N ASP A 162 -0.17 29.32 -11.85
CA ASP A 162 -0.35 28.10 -12.60
C ASP A 162 -0.87 26.99 -11.65
N PHE A 163 -1.60 26.00 -12.18
CA PHE A 163 -2.06 24.88 -11.39
C PHE A 163 -1.20 23.61 -11.63
N LEU A 164 -1.23 22.70 -10.67
CA LEU A 164 -0.61 21.38 -10.76
C LEU A 164 -1.70 20.32 -10.84
N ALA A 165 -1.42 19.25 -11.57
CA ALA A 165 -2.33 18.09 -11.65
C ALA A 165 -1.54 16.78 -11.59
N SER A 166 -2.11 15.76 -10.96
CA SER A 166 -1.50 14.41 -11.01
C SER A 166 -1.50 13.87 -12.43
N ASP A 167 -0.47 13.13 -12.81
CA ASP A 167 -0.27 12.68 -14.19
C ASP A 167 -1.40 11.79 -14.71
N ASN A 168 -2.12 11.12 -13.81
CA ASN A 168 -3.26 10.27 -14.13
C ASN A 168 -4.61 11.00 -14.33
N LEU A 169 -4.66 12.34 -14.30
CA LEU A 169 -5.90 13.10 -14.34
C LEU A 169 -6.76 12.82 -15.58
N LEU A 170 -6.15 12.65 -16.75
CA LEU A 170 -6.83 12.34 -18.01
C LEU A 170 -6.54 10.90 -18.51
N SER A 171 -6.18 9.99 -17.62
CA SER A 171 -5.84 8.60 -17.95
C SER A 171 -6.94 7.85 -18.70
N LYS A 172 -8.22 8.17 -18.47
CA LYS A 172 -9.35 7.58 -19.22
C LYS A 172 -9.31 7.85 -20.72
N TYR A 173 -8.57 8.88 -21.15
CA TYR A 173 -8.34 9.20 -22.57
C TYR A 173 -6.98 8.71 -23.07
N GLY A 174 -6.22 7.99 -22.23
CA GLY A 174 -4.84 7.56 -22.54
C GLY A 174 -3.84 8.72 -22.57
N ILE A 175 -4.16 9.85 -21.94
CA ILE A 175 -3.33 11.07 -21.97
C ILE A 175 -2.68 11.26 -20.61
N SER A 176 -1.35 11.41 -20.61
CA SER A 176 -0.55 11.84 -19.46
C SER A 176 -0.56 13.36 -19.38
N MET A 177 -0.79 13.92 -18.17
CA MET A 177 -0.76 15.37 -17.94
C MET A 177 0.61 15.96 -18.24
N THR A 178 1.67 15.18 -18.13
CA THR A 178 3.03 15.57 -18.52
C THR A 178 3.09 16.08 -19.97
N SER A 179 2.31 15.52 -20.88
CA SER A 179 2.27 15.96 -22.29
C SER A 179 1.55 17.29 -22.51
N LEU A 180 0.75 17.72 -21.54
CA LEU A 180 -0.07 18.94 -21.61
C LEU A 180 0.52 20.12 -20.81
N VAL A 181 1.68 19.93 -20.16
CA VAL A 181 2.36 20.99 -19.40
C VAL A 181 2.61 22.20 -20.29
N GLY A 182 2.23 23.37 -19.80
CA GLY A 182 2.33 24.65 -20.51
C GLY A 182 1.07 25.10 -21.24
N LYS A 183 0.08 24.23 -21.44
CA LYS A 183 -1.22 24.61 -22.05
C LYS A 183 -2.06 25.44 -21.08
N ASN A 184 -2.68 26.48 -21.60
CA ASN A 184 -3.57 27.40 -20.87
C ASN A 184 -5.03 27.24 -21.35
N GLU A 185 -5.57 26.04 -21.25
CA GLU A 185 -6.89 25.67 -21.78
C GLU A 185 -7.74 24.91 -20.74
N PHE A 186 -7.31 24.95 -19.46
CA PHE A 186 -7.99 24.21 -18.41
C PHE A 186 -9.01 25.08 -17.69
N HIS A 187 -10.19 24.52 -17.44
CA HIS A 187 -11.23 25.13 -16.61
C HIS A 187 -11.35 24.35 -15.30
N LEU A 188 -11.28 25.09 -14.20
CA LEU A 188 -11.38 24.59 -12.82
C LEU A 188 -12.63 25.15 -12.14
N PHE A 189 -13.05 24.55 -11.04
CA PHE A 189 -14.15 25.02 -10.17
C PHE A 189 -15.52 25.14 -10.86
N GLY A 190 -15.72 24.50 -12.01
CA GLY A 190 -16.93 24.66 -12.81
C GLY A 190 -17.04 26.01 -13.52
N ASP A 191 -16.05 26.88 -13.38
CA ASP A 191 -15.99 28.16 -14.06
C ASP A 191 -15.41 27.98 -15.47
N THR A 192 -16.22 28.29 -16.48
CA THR A 192 -15.80 28.25 -17.90
C THR A 192 -15.35 29.59 -18.42
N THR A 193 -15.38 30.64 -17.60
CA THR A 193 -14.98 32.00 -17.99
C THR A 193 -13.48 32.23 -17.80
N GLN A 194 -12.87 31.46 -16.89
CA GLN A 194 -11.44 31.54 -16.62
C GLN A 194 -10.71 30.28 -17.12
N THR A 195 -9.53 30.50 -17.68
CA THR A 195 -8.62 29.44 -18.07
C THR A 195 -7.41 29.42 -17.14
N TYR A 196 -6.94 28.23 -16.85
CA TYR A 196 -5.77 28.00 -16.03
C TYR A 196 -4.69 27.30 -16.84
N ARG A 197 -3.45 27.69 -16.61
CA ARG A 197 -2.29 27.06 -17.23
C ARG A 197 -1.80 25.89 -16.36
N LEU A 198 -1.61 24.73 -16.96
CA LEU A 198 -0.95 23.60 -16.32
C LEU A 198 0.56 23.89 -16.24
N GLY A 199 1.06 24.16 -15.03
CA GLY A 199 2.47 24.48 -14.83
C GLY A 199 3.37 23.26 -14.72
N ALA A 200 2.89 22.18 -14.06
CA ALA A 200 3.57 20.89 -13.98
C ALA A 200 2.58 19.75 -13.72
N ALA A 201 2.96 18.55 -14.14
CA ALA A 201 2.31 17.32 -13.73
C ALA A 201 2.98 16.78 -12.45
N LEU A 202 2.18 16.37 -11.47
CA LEU A 202 2.66 15.68 -10.27
C LEU A 202 2.80 14.18 -10.54
N GLN A 203 3.70 13.51 -9.86
CA GLN A 203 3.67 12.06 -9.76
C GLN A 203 2.30 11.61 -9.24
N ASN A 204 1.93 10.37 -9.52
CA ASN A 204 0.66 9.84 -9.02
C ASN A 204 0.62 9.90 -7.49
N VAL A 205 -0.48 10.43 -6.97
CA VAL A 205 -0.68 10.66 -5.54
C VAL A 205 -1.61 9.58 -5.00
N ARG A 206 -1.21 8.89 -3.95
CA ARG A 206 -2.04 7.88 -3.28
C ARG A 206 -2.88 8.52 -2.17
N TYR A 207 -4.12 8.07 -2.05
CA TYR A 207 -5.03 8.55 -1.01
C TYR A 207 -4.73 7.94 0.36
N ASP A 208 -4.35 6.67 0.36
CA ASP A 208 -3.96 5.89 1.53
C ASP A 208 -2.79 4.93 1.19
N ASP A 209 -2.22 4.28 2.19
CA ASP A 209 -1.08 3.37 2.00
C ASP A 209 -1.49 1.97 1.51
N TYR A 210 -2.78 1.68 1.42
CA TYR A 210 -3.30 0.34 1.10
C TYR A 210 -4.00 0.26 -0.26
N SER A 211 -4.15 1.41 -0.93
CA SER A 211 -4.75 1.51 -2.26
C SER A 211 -3.77 2.06 -3.27
N GLN A 212 -3.91 1.68 -4.52
CA GLN A 212 -3.18 2.30 -5.63
C GLN A 212 -3.61 3.77 -5.82
N ALA A 213 -2.86 4.51 -6.63
CA ALA A 213 -3.17 5.89 -7.01
C ALA A 213 -4.40 5.92 -7.96
N SER A 214 -5.58 5.58 -7.42
CA SER A 214 -6.83 5.52 -8.17
C SER A 214 -7.52 6.88 -8.34
N PHE A 215 -7.19 7.84 -7.47
CA PHE A 215 -7.70 9.20 -7.57
C PHE A 215 -6.74 10.09 -8.35
N SER A 216 -7.31 11.02 -9.13
CA SER A 216 -6.56 12.12 -9.70
C SER A 216 -6.62 13.34 -8.79
N TYR A 217 -5.66 14.23 -8.92
CA TYR A 217 -5.54 15.43 -8.09
C TYR A 217 -5.35 16.66 -8.96
N SER A 218 -5.97 17.76 -8.53
CA SER A 218 -5.65 19.12 -8.95
C SER A 218 -5.19 19.93 -7.75
N MET A 219 -4.22 20.79 -7.93
CA MET A 219 -3.70 21.68 -6.88
C MET A 219 -3.54 23.08 -7.39
N VAL A 220 -4.11 24.03 -6.68
CA VAL A 220 -4.12 25.42 -7.08
C VAL A 220 -3.92 26.35 -5.90
N TYR A 221 -3.24 27.44 -6.15
CA TYR A 221 -3.16 28.60 -5.27
C TYR A 221 -3.79 29.79 -5.97
N ASN A 222 -5.01 30.14 -5.61
CA ASN A 222 -5.73 31.25 -6.18
C ASN A 222 -6.20 32.22 -5.10
N MET A 223 -5.38 33.23 -4.84
CA MET A 223 -5.72 34.31 -3.90
C MET A 223 -6.94 35.11 -4.29
N ASN A 224 -7.21 35.27 -5.60
CA ASN A 224 -8.32 36.07 -6.07
C ASN A 224 -9.67 35.42 -5.79
N MET A 225 -9.72 34.11 -5.69
CA MET A 225 -10.95 33.36 -5.44
C MET A 225 -11.48 33.54 -4.01
N PHE A 226 -10.56 33.74 -3.04
CA PHE A 226 -10.90 33.81 -1.63
C PHE A 226 -10.56 35.17 -1.01
N GLY A 227 -9.80 36.02 -1.69
CA GLY A 227 -9.38 37.33 -1.20
C GLY A 227 -8.69 37.27 0.16
N GLU A 228 -8.93 38.27 0.99
CA GLU A 228 -8.38 38.30 2.35
C GLU A 228 -9.00 37.25 3.29
N VAL A 229 -10.20 36.78 2.99
CA VAL A 229 -10.92 35.72 3.73
C VAL A 229 -10.15 34.40 3.72
N TRP A 230 -9.18 34.23 2.81
CA TRP A 230 -8.30 33.06 2.80
C TRP A 230 -7.49 32.90 4.08
N TRP A 231 -7.05 34.00 4.67
CA TRP A 231 -6.28 34.03 5.91
C TRP A 231 -7.21 33.98 7.13
N SER A 232 -7.81 32.83 7.38
CA SER A 232 -8.77 32.60 8.45
C SER A 232 -8.30 31.51 9.39
N ALA A 233 -8.73 31.57 10.65
CA ALA A 233 -8.35 30.60 11.69
C ALA A 233 -8.91 29.20 11.48
N ASP A 234 -9.88 29.02 10.58
CA ASP A 234 -10.45 27.72 10.18
C ASP A 234 -9.59 27.00 9.12
N ARG A 235 -8.51 27.63 8.66
CA ARG A 235 -7.58 27.01 7.71
C ARG A 235 -6.68 25.99 8.37
N GLU A 236 -6.28 25.02 7.57
CA GLU A 236 -5.33 23.98 7.94
C GLU A 236 -3.91 24.54 7.92
N LEU A 237 -3.34 24.75 9.07
CA LEU A 237 -1.96 25.24 9.22
C LEU A 237 -1.04 24.04 9.37
N CYS A 238 -0.26 23.77 8.33
CA CYS A 238 0.68 22.65 8.29
C CYS A 238 2.13 23.14 8.31
N VAL A 239 2.97 22.49 9.10
CA VAL A 239 4.36 22.85 9.29
C VAL A 239 5.25 21.62 9.04
N ARG A 240 6.34 21.81 8.29
CA ARG A 240 7.46 20.86 8.24
C ARG A 240 8.60 21.34 9.11
N VAL A 241 9.15 20.43 9.89
CA VAL A 241 10.26 20.66 10.79
C VAL A 241 11.50 19.94 10.26
N ARG A 242 12.68 20.51 10.50
CA ARG A 242 13.95 19.87 10.17
C ARG A 242 14.13 18.59 10.95
N ALA A 243 14.57 17.52 10.30
CA ALA A 243 14.69 16.19 10.89
C ALA A 243 15.59 16.15 12.14
N ASP A 244 16.66 16.95 12.16
CA ASP A 244 17.60 17.08 13.28
C ASP A 244 17.02 17.82 14.50
N ARG A 245 15.89 18.54 14.34
CA ARG A 245 15.23 19.36 15.36
C ARG A 245 13.81 18.94 15.74
N ASP A 246 13.36 17.82 15.21
CA ASP A 246 11.98 17.33 15.35
C ASP A 246 11.69 16.76 16.76
N ARG A 247 12.69 16.24 17.46
CA ARG A 247 12.54 15.40 18.66
C ARG A 247 11.64 16.01 19.75
N ASN A 248 11.70 17.32 19.99
CA ASN A 248 10.93 18.00 21.04
C ASN A 248 10.10 19.16 20.48
N PHE A 249 9.89 19.22 19.16
CA PHE A 249 9.23 20.34 18.53
C PHE A 249 7.83 20.60 19.09
N MET A 250 7.01 19.55 19.19
CA MET A 250 5.64 19.68 19.66
C MET A 250 5.56 20.19 21.11
N GLU A 251 6.44 19.71 21.99
CA GLU A 251 6.49 20.10 23.39
C GLU A 251 6.99 21.54 23.53
N ASN A 252 8.02 21.91 22.80
CA ASN A 252 8.56 23.26 22.76
C ASN A 252 7.53 24.27 22.21
N LEU A 253 6.86 23.92 21.09
CA LEU A 253 5.82 24.79 20.54
C LEU A 253 4.63 24.94 21.49
N LYS A 254 4.25 23.87 22.18
CA LYS A 254 3.21 23.93 23.22
C LYS A 254 3.60 24.83 24.39
N ALA A 255 4.82 24.75 24.87
CA ALA A 255 5.32 25.62 25.95
C ALA A 255 5.37 27.10 25.54
N ASP A 256 5.68 27.36 24.26
CA ASP A 256 5.74 28.71 23.69
C ASP A 256 4.35 29.26 23.28
N SER A 257 3.33 28.40 23.15
CA SER A 257 2.04 28.75 22.54
C SER A 257 1.35 29.95 23.20
N GLU A 258 1.31 29.98 24.52
CA GLU A 258 0.68 31.08 25.25
C GLU A 258 1.49 32.38 25.24
N LYS A 259 2.82 32.30 25.22
CA LYS A 259 3.72 33.45 25.32
C LYS A 259 4.02 34.10 23.97
N GLN A 260 4.21 33.29 22.93
CA GLN A 260 4.70 33.76 21.64
C GLN A 260 3.68 33.68 20.51
N PHE A 261 2.69 32.77 20.64
CA PHE A 261 1.73 32.48 19.58
C PHE A 261 0.27 32.83 19.94
N ARG A 262 0.08 33.58 21.01
CA ARG A 262 -1.17 34.27 21.28
C ARG A 262 -1.09 35.67 20.65
N ILE A 263 -1.91 35.93 19.65
CA ILE A 263 -1.91 37.18 18.87
C ILE A 263 -3.34 37.70 18.84
N GLY A 264 -3.61 38.76 19.63
CA GLY A 264 -4.97 39.25 19.79
C GLY A 264 -5.90 38.16 20.31
N ASN A 265 -6.93 37.80 19.53
CA ASN A 265 -7.87 36.72 19.87
C ASN A 265 -7.42 35.35 19.38
N LEU A 266 -6.40 35.29 18.49
CA LEU A 266 -5.90 34.05 17.90
C LEU A 266 -4.94 33.34 18.85
N TYR A 267 -5.07 32.00 18.96
CA TYR A 267 -4.17 31.15 19.73
C TYR A 267 -4.03 29.77 19.08
N ILE A 268 -2.99 29.02 19.45
CA ILE A 268 -2.82 27.63 19.06
C ILE A 268 -3.65 26.75 20.01
N SER A 269 -4.66 26.08 19.50
CA SER A 269 -5.55 25.22 20.28
C SER A 269 -5.07 23.77 20.38
N ASP A 270 -4.45 23.26 19.31
CA ASP A 270 -3.94 21.87 19.28
C ASP A 270 -2.77 21.73 18.29
N ILE A 271 -1.89 20.75 18.54
CA ILE A 271 -0.78 20.40 17.69
C ILE A 271 -0.76 18.88 17.52
N LYS A 272 -0.89 18.40 16.28
CA LYS A 272 -0.88 16.98 15.95
C LYS A 272 0.22 16.65 14.98
N SER A 273 1.02 15.62 15.28
CA SER A 273 1.98 15.10 14.30
C SER A 273 1.25 14.35 13.18
N PHE A 274 1.74 14.49 11.94
CA PHE A 274 1.21 13.72 10.81
C PHE A 274 1.39 12.21 10.98
N ARG A 275 2.37 11.78 11.76
CA ARG A 275 2.51 10.39 12.16
C ARG A 275 1.26 9.87 12.88
N ASN A 276 0.72 10.65 13.82
CA ASN A 276 -0.50 10.29 14.56
C ASN A 276 -1.75 10.40 13.68
N ILE A 277 -1.84 11.44 12.84
CA ILE A 277 -2.94 11.63 11.88
C ILE A 277 -3.01 10.44 10.93
N ARG A 278 -1.89 10.08 10.29
CA ARG A 278 -1.75 8.92 9.40
C ARG A 278 -2.14 7.63 10.12
N HIS A 279 -1.62 7.39 11.33
CA HIS A 279 -1.94 6.20 12.11
C HIS A 279 -3.45 6.10 12.40
N SER A 280 -4.07 7.20 12.83
CA SER A 280 -5.50 7.24 13.15
C SER A 280 -6.36 7.04 11.90
N TYR A 281 -6.04 7.71 10.80
CA TYR A 281 -6.73 7.59 9.52
C TYR A 281 -6.67 6.15 8.97
N GLN A 282 -5.50 5.53 9.04
CA GLN A 282 -5.27 4.21 8.47
C GLN A 282 -5.59 3.05 9.41
N LYS A 283 -5.99 3.32 10.65
CA LYS A 283 -6.27 2.28 11.66
C LYS A 283 -7.23 1.19 11.16
N TYR A 284 -8.26 1.59 10.42
CA TYR A 284 -9.23 0.65 9.84
C TYR A 284 -8.55 -0.25 8.80
N TYR A 285 -7.86 0.31 7.82
CA TYR A 285 -7.17 -0.41 6.76
C TYR A 285 -6.05 -1.31 7.32
N ALA A 286 -5.28 -0.81 8.29
CA ALA A 286 -4.25 -1.59 8.97
C ALA A 286 -4.84 -2.80 9.72
N SER A 287 -6.00 -2.63 10.35
CA SER A 287 -6.71 -3.72 11.04
C SER A 287 -7.26 -4.75 10.06
N GLU A 288 -7.85 -4.30 8.95
CA GLU A 288 -8.32 -5.15 7.86
C GLU A 288 -7.16 -5.98 7.30
N MET A 289 -6.03 -5.34 6.99
CA MET A 289 -4.84 -6.00 6.49
C MET A 289 -4.30 -7.04 7.47
N ARG A 290 -4.20 -6.70 8.75
CA ARG A 290 -3.75 -7.63 9.80
C ARG A 290 -4.67 -8.85 9.90
N ASN A 291 -5.99 -8.65 9.92
CA ASN A 291 -6.97 -9.72 9.98
C ASN A 291 -6.86 -10.62 8.74
N PHE A 292 -6.64 -10.02 7.59
CA PHE A 292 -6.40 -10.71 6.33
C PHE A 292 -5.13 -11.60 6.39
N PHE A 293 -4.00 -11.06 6.83
CA PHE A 293 -2.76 -11.83 7.00
C PHE A 293 -2.90 -12.96 8.01
N VAL A 294 -3.63 -12.74 9.12
CA VAL A 294 -3.92 -13.79 10.10
C VAL A 294 -4.79 -14.88 9.50
N GLY A 295 -5.84 -14.53 8.77
CA GLY A 295 -6.72 -15.49 8.09
C GLY A 295 -5.97 -16.32 7.04
N MET A 296 -5.16 -15.68 6.21
CA MET A 296 -4.34 -16.36 5.20
C MET A 296 -3.26 -17.24 5.85
N GLY A 297 -2.61 -16.78 6.92
CA GLY A 297 -1.66 -17.58 7.69
C GLY A 297 -2.31 -18.83 8.30
N PHE A 298 -3.53 -18.69 8.81
CA PHE A 298 -4.31 -19.83 9.31
C PHE A 298 -4.65 -20.84 8.19
N LEU A 299 -5.05 -20.36 7.02
CA LEU A 299 -5.29 -21.23 5.87
C LEU A 299 -4.03 -21.96 5.42
N LEU A 300 -2.90 -21.26 5.32
CA LEU A 300 -1.60 -21.86 5.00
C LEU A 300 -1.20 -22.93 6.02
N LEU A 301 -1.42 -22.68 7.30
CA LEU A 301 -1.16 -23.66 8.36
C LEU A 301 -2.05 -24.90 8.20
N ASN A 302 -3.34 -24.73 7.91
CA ASN A 302 -4.27 -25.85 7.68
C ASN A 302 -3.86 -26.69 6.45
N ILE A 303 -3.49 -26.03 5.35
CA ILE A 303 -2.96 -26.69 4.16
C ILE A 303 -1.70 -27.50 4.51
N PHE A 304 -0.78 -26.88 5.25
CA PHE A 304 0.44 -27.55 5.69
C PHE A 304 0.15 -28.80 6.54
N LEU A 305 -0.74 -28.69 7.52
CA LEU A 305 -1.13 -29.81 8.39
C LEU A 305 -1.85 -30.92 7.60
N GLY A 306 -2.71 -30.55 6.64
CA GLY A 306 -3.39 -31.50 5.75
C GLY A 306 -2.38 -32.31 4.91
N LEU A 307 -1.49 -31.63 4.22
CA LEU A 307 -0.43 -32.28 3.43
C LEU A 307 0.50 -33.12 4.31
N LEU A 308 0.90 -32.60 5.47
CA LEU A 308 1.73 -33.36 6.43
C LEU A 308 1.00 -34.64 6.85
N GLY A 309 -0.29 -34.60 7.16
CA GLY A 309 -1.10 -35.76 7.51
C GLY A 309 -1.17 -36.79 6.38
N THR A 310 -1.47 -36.33 5.16
CA THR A 310 -1.58 -37.20 3.96
C THR A 310 -0.24 -37.88 3.67
N PHE A 311 0.88 -37.16 3.67
CA PHE A 311 2.19 -37.76 3.43
C PHE A 311 2.66 -38.63 4.58
N TRP A 312 2.32 -38.27 5.83
CA TRP A 312 2.58 -39.09 7.00
C TRP A 312 1.86 -40.45 6.87
N PHE A 313 0.55 -40.44 6.65
CA PHE A 313 -0.26 -41.64 6.53
C PHE A 313 0.24 -42.52 5.37
N ARG A 314 0.53 -41.93 4.23
CA ARG A 314 1.05 -42.64 3.04
C ARG A 314 2.40 -43.32 3.30
N THR A 315 3.29 -42.65 4.03
CA THR A 315 4.61 -43.21 4.40
C THR A 315 4.44 -44.39 5.40
N GLN A 316 3.47 -44.28 6.32
CA GLN A 316 3.19 -45.36 7.26
C GLN A 316 2.61 -46.61 6.54
N GLN A 317 1.70 -46.44 5.58
CA GLN A 317 1.16 -47.55 4.77
C GLN A 317 2.26 -48.29 3.99
N ARG A 318 3.35 -47.62 3.63
CA ARG A 318 4.46 -48.22 2.89
C ARG A 318 5.60 -48.71 3.78
N ARG A 319 5.34 -48.87 5.08
CA ARG A 319 6.38 -49.28 6.04
C ARG A 319 6.96 -50.68 5.71
N GLY A 320 6.13 -51.64 5.29
CA GLY A 320 6.56 -52.97 4.85
C GLY A 320 7.41 -52.89 3.55
N GLU A 321 7.01 -52.08 2.56
CA GLU A 321 7.80 -51.86 1.34
C GLU A 321 9.19 -51.23 1.66
N ILE A 322 9.23 -50.25 2.57
CA ILE A 322 10.48 -49.63 3.05
C ILE A 322 11.37 -50.68 3.72
N ALA A 323 10.82 -51.53 4.59
CA ALA A 323 11.55 -52.60 5.27
C ALA A 323 12.11 -53.61 4.29
N LEU A 324 11.32 -54.02 3.28
CA LEU A 324 11.77 -54.93 2.23
C LEU A 324 12.92 -54.35 1.40
N HIS A 325 12.86 -53.08 1.02
CA HIS A 325 13.95 -52.42 0.33
C HIS A 325 15.25 -52.35 1.17
N LYS A 326 15.13 -52.14 2.48
CA LYS A 326 16.26 -52.17 3.40
C LYS A 326 16.86 -53.57 3.53
N ALA A 327 16.02 -54.58 3.64
CA ALA A 327 16.45 -55.98 3.66
C ALA A 327 17.23 -56.39 2.39
N MET A 328 16.88 -55.76 1.23
CA MET A 328 17.63 -55.95 -0.03
C MET A 328 18.87 -55.04 -0.15
N GLY A 329 19.26 -54.35 0.90
CA GLY A 329 20.52 -53.55 0.97
C GLY A 329 20.36 -52.08 0.56
N ALA A 330 19.14 -51.54 0.47
CA ALA A 330 18.98 -50.12 0.21
C ALA A 330 19.43 -49.26 1.40
N THR A 331 20.18 -48.21 1.15
CA THR A 331 20.55 -47.24 2.19
C THR A 331 19.39 -46.32 2.55
N ASP A 332 19.41 -45.79 3.77
CA ASP A 332 18.37 -44.85 4.23
C ASP A 332 18.22 -43.65 3.29
N GLY A 333 19.32 -43.12 2.77
CA GLY A 333 19.33 -42.03 1.80
C GLY A 333 18.67 -42.40 0.45
N ALA A 334 18.86 -43.64 0.00
CA ALA A 334 18.23 -44.13 -1.23
C ALA A 334 16.70 -44.28 -1.11
N VAL A 335 16.23 -44.80 0.05
CA VAL A 335 14.80 -44.91 0.35
C VAL A 335 14.17 -43.53 0.48
N PHE A 336 14.79 -42.60 1.25
CA PHE A 336 14.33 -41.23 1.38
C PHE A 336 14.29 -40.50 0.05
N GLY A 337 15.35 -40.58 -0.76
CA GLY A 337 15.42 -39.97 -2.08
C GLY A 337 14.32 -40.49 -3.03
N ARG A 338 13.96 -41.77 -2.93
CA ARG A 338 12.88 -42.37 -3.71
C ARG A 338 11.52 -41.77 -3.33
N LEU A 339 11.17 -41.77 -2.03
CA LEU A 339 9.92 -41.21 -1.55
C LEU A 339 9.80 -39.72 -1.87
N MET A 340 10.88 -38.96 -1.70
CA MET A 340 10.95 -37.55 -2.03
C MET A 340 10.75 -37.31 -3.54
N SER A 341 11.44 -38.08 -4.40
CA SER A 341 11.32 -37.93 -5.84
C SER A 341 9.93 -38.28 -6.35
N GLU A 342 9.23 -39.19 -5.71
CA GLU A 342 7.84 -39.53 -6.04
C GLU A 342 6.90 -38.37 -5.73
N GLY A 343 6.99 -37.78 -4.54
CA GLY A 343 6.18 -36.63 -4.12
C GLY A 343 6.43 -35.38 -5.00
N LEU A 344 7.70 -35.08 -5.26
CA LEU A 344 8.07 -33.96 -6.13
C LEU A 344 7.69 -34.17 -7.60
N PHE A 345 7.75 -35.41 -8.08
CA PHE A 345 7.33 -35.72 -9.46
C PHE A 345 5.82 -35.59 -9.63
N LEU A 346 5.01 -36.00 -8.63
CA LEU A 346 3.59 -35.74 -8.63
C LEU A 346 3.26 -34.25 -8.60
N LEU A 347 3.95 -33.48 -7.77
CA LEU A 347 3.82 -32.03 -7.75
C LEU A 347 4.13 -31.42 -9.13
N LEU A 348 5.21 -31.86 -9.78
CA LEU A 348 5.61 -31.34 -11.09
C LEU A 348 4.54 -31.63 -12.17
N ILE A 349 3.95 -32.83 -12.16
CA ILE A 349 2.85 -33.18 -13.08
C ILE A 349 1.64 -32.29 -12.85
N VAL A 350 1.28 -32.07 -11.56
CA VAL A 350 0.12 -31.29 -11.15
C VAL A 350 0.31 -29.79 -11.40
N THR A 351 1.56 -29.32 -11.36
CA THR A 351 1.86 -27.89 -11.58
C THR A 351 1.40 -27.42 -12.96
N VAL A 352 1.46 -28.27 -14.00
CA VAL A 352 1.02 -27.88 -15.35
C VAL A 352 -0.48 -27.52 -15.40
N PRO A 353 -1.42 -28.40 -14.98
CA PRO A 353 -2.83 -28.03 -14.95
C PRO A 353 -3.13 -26.93 -13.94
N ALA A 354 -2.38 -26.82 -12.82
CA ALA A 354 -2.53 -25.75 -11.86
C ALA A 354 -2.24 -24.39 -12.52
N ILE A 355 -1.12 -24.24 -13.24
CA ILE A 355 -0.78 -23.01 -13.97
C ILE A 355 -1.88 -22.62 -14.97
N ILE A 356 -2.48 -23.58 -15.66
CA ILE A 356 -3.58 -23.29 -16.60
C ILE A 356 -4.78 -22.69 -15.84
N ILE A 357 -5.13 -23.27 -14.69
CA ILE A 357 -6.21 -22.75 -13.84
C ILE A 357 -5.83 -21.36 -13.30
N ASP A 358 -4.59 -21.18 -12.83
CA ASP A 358 -4.10 -19.92 -12.29
C ASP A 358 -4.15 -18.78 -13.34
N ILE A 359 -3.79 -19.08 -14.60
CA ILE A 359 -3.93 -18.13 -15.72
C ILE A 359 -5.39 -17.76 -15.96
N VAL A 360 -6.31 -18.73 -15.91
CA VAL A 360 -7.75 -18.48 -16.06
C VAL A 360 -8.24 -17.60 -14.91
N LEU A 361 -7.87 -17.91 -13.67
CA LEU A 361 -8.24 -17.11 -12.50
C LEU A 361 -7.64 -15.69 -12.57
N ALA A 362 -6.40 -15.55 -13.03
CA ALA A 362 -5.77 -14.27 -13.27
C ALA A 362 -6.49 -13.45 -14.34
N HIS A 363 -6.98 -14.11 -15.39
CA HIS A 363 -7.77 -13.45 -16.43
C HIS A 363 -9.12 -12.90 -15.89
N PHE A 364 -9.73 -13.57 -14.92
CA PHE A 364 -10.91 -13.06 -14.22
C PHE A 364 -10.62 -11.97 -13.20
N GLU A 365 -9.37 -11.58 -13.04
CA GLU A 365 -8.92 -10.46 -12.19
C GLU A 365 -9.43 -10.52 -10.73
N LEU A 366 -9.51 -11.73 -10.15
CA LEU A 366 -10.07 -11.93 -8.80
C LEU A 366 -9.35 -11.12 -7.71
N ASN A 367 -8.05 -10.87 -7.87
CA ASN A 367 -7.22 -10.13 -6.92
C ASN A 367 -6.92 -8.69 -7.38
N SER A 368 -7.52 -8.21 -8.47
CA SER A 368 -7.18 -6.93 -9.10
C SER A 368 -7.98 -5.75 -8.57
N TRP A 369 -9.06 -5.97 -7.90
CA TRP A 369 -10.06 -4.93 -7.55
C TRP A 369 -9.48 -3.62 -6.96
N ARG A 370 -8.34 -3.68 -6.26
CA ARG A 370 -7.63 -2.48 -5.76
C ARG A 370 -6.15 -2.44 -6.13
N ASN A 371 -5.65 -3.42 -6.86
CA ASN A 371 -4.21 -3.66 -7.02
C ASN A 371 -3.78 -3.85 -8.50
N GLY A 372 -4.57 -3.37 -9.45
CA GLY A 372 -4.30 -3.53 -10.89
C GLY A 372 -4.66 -4.94 -11.39
N THR A 373 -4.35 -5.22 -12.65
CA THR A 373 -4.64 -6.54 -13.26
C THR A 373 -3.80 -7.66 -12.62
N THR A 374 -4.41 -8.83 -12.43
CA THR A 374 -3.70 -10.04 -11.97
C THR A 374 -2.91 -10.72 -13.10
N LEU A 375 -3.23 -10.44 -14.36
CA LEU A 375 -2.56 -11.02 -15.51
C LEU A 375 -1.29 -10.22 -15.91
N GLU A 376 -0.30 -10.21 -15.03
CA GLU A 376 1.05 -9.71 -15.30
C GLU A 376 2.05 -10.86 -15.25
N TRP A 377 2.78 -11.10 -16.35
CA TRP A 377 3.68 -12.24 -16.46
C TRP A 377 4.73 -12.34 -15.35
N PRO A 378 5.40 -11.26 -14.93
CA PRO A 378 6.38 -11.34 -13.84
C PRO A 378 5.73 -11.72 -12.51
N ARG A 379 4.56 -11.17 -12.21
CA ARG A 379 3.78 -11.46 -11.00
C ARG A 379 3.29 -12.91 -11.01
N LEU A 380 2.70 -13.38 -12.12
CA LEU A 380 2.26 -14.75 -12.29
C LEU A 380 3.42 -15.73 -12.09
N ALA A 381 4.56 -15.49 -12.74
CA ALA A 381 5.75 -16.34 -12.62
C ALA A 381 6.27 -16.38 -11.17
N PHE A 382 6.36 -15.23 -10.50
CA PHE A 382 6.76 -15.16 -9.09
C PHE A 382 5.83 -15.97 -8.19
N CYS A 383 4.51 -15.83 -8.35
CA CYS A 383 3.52 -16.53 -7.53
C CYS A 383 3.54 -18.05 -7.78
N VAL A 384 3.66 -18.48 -9.03
CA VAL A 384 3.78 -19.90 -9.39
C VAL A 384 5.05 -20.54 -8.81
N VAL A 385 6.20 -19.88 -8.97
CA VAL A 385 7.48 -20.39 -8.45
C VAL A 385 7.43 -20.46 -6.91
N THR A 386 6.91 -19.43 -6.26
CA THR A 386 6.80 -19.38 -4.79
C THR A 386 5.86 -20.49 -4.29
N THR A 387 4.72 -20.68 -4.95
CA THR A 387 3.76 -21.78 -4.65
C THR A 387 4.44 -23.13 -4.77
N PHE A 388 5.13 -23.39 -5.87
CA PHE A 388 5.85 -24.64 -6.09
C PHE A 388 6.89 -24.91 -5.00
N VAL A 389 7.72 -23.91 -4.68
CA VAL A 389 8.77 -24.03 -3.66
C VAL A 389 8.18 -24.29 -2.27
N LEU A 390 7.10 -23.59 -1.90
CA LEU A 390 6.45 -23.80 -0.60
C LEU A 390 5.84 -25.20 -0.49
N ILE A 391 5.12 -25.66 -1.51
CA ILE A 391 4.53 -27.01 -1.51
C ILE A 391 5.64 -28.07 -1.52
N ALA A 392 6.69 -27.89 -2.30
CA ALA A 392 7.85 -28.79 -2.29
C ALA A 392 8.51 -28.88 -0.90
N ALA A 393 8.64 -27.76 -0.20
CA ALA A 393 9.13 -27.74 1.17
C ALA A 393 8.17 -28.46 2.14
N MET A 394 6.85 -28.25 2.00
CA MET A 394 5.83 -28.96 2.80
C MET A 394 5.87 -30.47 2.57
N ILE A 395 5.99 -30.91 1.31
CA ILE A 395 6.20 -32.32 0.96
C ILE A 395 7.47 -32.84 1.61
N GLY A 396 8.57 -32.05 1.55
CA GLY A 396 9.83 -32.41 2.17
C GLY A 396 9.75 -32.67 3.66
N VAL A 397 9.04 -31.80 4.38
CA VAL A 397 8.78 -31.99 5.82
C VAL A 397 7.83 -33.16 6.07
N GLY A 398 6.73 -33.25 5.28
CA GLY A 398 5.71 -34.29 5.41
C GLY A 398 6.23 -35.70 5.17
N ILE A 399 7.17 -35.87 4.25
CA ILE A 399 7.87 -37.14 4.01
C ILE A 399 9.02 -37.33 4.99
N GLY A 400 9.78 -36.28 5.25
CA GLY A 400 11.04 -36.35 6.01
C GLY A 400 10.89 -36.84 7.43
N LEU A 401 9.87 -36.38 8.15
CA LEU A 401 9.64 -36.79 9.54
C LEU A 401 9.23 -38.26 9.67
N PRO A 402 8.20 -38.77 8.95
CA PRO A 402 7.80 -40.16 9.06
C PRO A 402 8.78 -41.13 8.41
N ALA A 403 9.43 -40.75 7.31
CA ALA A 403 10.44 -41.58 6.67
C ALA A 403 11.64 -41.82 7.60
N ARG A 404 12.14 -40.80 8.30
CA ARG A 404 13.21 -40.96 9.31
C ARG A 404 12.82 -41.91 10.44
N ARG A 405 11.56 -41.93 10.86
CA ARG A 405 11.05 -42.85 11.88
C ARG A 405 10.92 -44.25 11.32
N ALA A 406 10.34 -44.44 10.12
CA ALA A 406 10.21 -45.72 9.48
C ALA A 406 11.57 -46.40 9.17
N MET A 407 12.59 -45.60 8.83
CA MET A 407 13.95 -46.07 8.58
C MET A 407 14.68 -46.56 9.84
N LYS A 408 14.28 -46.13 11.05
CA LYS A 408 14.88 -46.57 12.32
C LYS A 408 14.34 -47.95 12.76
N VAL A 409 13.28 -48.45 12.22
CA VAL A 409 12.70 -49.74 12.57
C VAL A 409 13.54 -50.85 11.94
N GLN A 410 13.83 -51.91 12.72
CA GLN A 410 14.57 -53.03 12.20
C GLN A 410 13.72 -53.81 11.18
N PRO A 411 14.30 -54.28 10.06
CA PRO A 411 13.56 -55.04 9.04
C PRO A 411 12.82 -56.23 9.58
N ALA A 412 13.37 -56.89 10.59
CA ALA A 412 12.76 -58.06 11.22
C ALA A 412 11.45 -57.75 11.99
N GLU A 413 11.38 -56.58 12.68
CA GLU A 413 10.16 -56.16 13.38
C GLU A 413 9.03 -55.74 12.38
N ALA A 414 9.39 -55.05 11.30
CA ALA A 414 8.42 -54.57 10.33
C ALA A 414 7.80 -55.67 9.44
N LEU A 415 8.46 -56.81 9.31
CA LEU A 415 7.96 -57.98 8.56
C LEU A 415 7.21 -58.96 9.45
N HIS A 416 7.22 -58.81 10.77
CA HIS A 416 6.54 -59.67 11.73
C HIS A 416 5.14 -59.13 12.14
N ASP A 417 4.83 -57.87 11.82
CA ASP A 417 3.56 -57.20 12.12
C ASP A 417 2.51 -57.37 11.00
N GLU A 418 2.78 -58.19 9.97
CA GLU A 418 1.80 -58.71 8.98
C GLU A 418 1.40 -60.16 9.36
#